data_56e2f716fa1c23dc7f72e784635186c4
#
_entry.id   56e2f716fa1c23dc7f72e784635186c4
#
_cell.length_a   1.000
_cell.length_b   1.000
_cell.length_c   1.000
_cell.angle_alpha   90.00
_cell.angle_beta   90.00
_cell.angle_gamma   90.00
#
_symmetry.space_group_name_H-M   'P 1'
#
loop_
_entity.id
_entity.type
_entity.pdbx_description
1 polymer ?
#
loop_
_entity_poly.entity_id
_entity_poly.type
_entity_poly.pdbx_seq_one_letter_code
_entity_poly.pdbx_strand_id
1 'polypeptide(L)'
;MIKFNTVNARSETVASAASYKAPWARGQRCIVPMEAFFEPNWETEKHVRRKFTRRDGEPIAVAGLWECWRGCGDQVIESYTLLTVNADDHPVMRRMHKPGQEKRMLALLDPAEYDQWLERPPADAFELLRQYPSELLLDEPAPKVAPEAPRSPEQLSLVDG
;
A
#
# COMPACT_ATOMS: atom_id res chain seq x y z
N MET A 1 -0.11 -22.22 -12.92
CA MET A 1 -0.64 -20.85 -13.02
C MET A 1 0.25 -19.96 -12.18
N ILE A 2 0.94 -18.99 -12.76
CA ILE A 2 1.81 -18.05 -12.04
C ILE A 2 0.87 -17.11 -11.28
N LYS A 3 0.89 -17.15 -9.93
CA LYS A 3 0.18 -16.17 -9.12
C LYS A 3 1.00 -14.87 -9.07
N PHE A 4 0.55 -13.85 -9.78
CA PHE A 4 1.09 -12.51 -9.63
C PHE A 4 0.52 -11.91 -8.34
N ASN A 5 1.39 -11.42 -7.47
CA ASN A 5 0.97 -10.61 -6.33
C ASN A 5 0.79 -9.18 -6.83
N THR A 6 -0.45 -8.73 -6.92
CA THR A 6 -0.83 -7.40 -7.43
C THR A 6 -1.33 -6.47 -6.32
N VAL A 7 -1.15 -6.85 -5.06
CA VAL A 7 -1.55 -6.01 -3.91
C VAL A 7 -0.77 -4.70 -3.88
N ASN A 8 0.53 -4.77 -4.20
CA ASN A 8 1.41 -3.61 -4.24
C ASN A 8 2.06 -3.45 -5.62
N ALA A 9 2.09 -2.23 -6.13
CA ALA A 9 2.75 -1.86 -7.37
C ALA A 9 3.97 -0.97 -7.09
N ARG A 10 5.04 -1.20 -7.84
CA ARG A 10 6.25 -0.35 -7.75
C ARG A 10 6.04 0.91 -8.57
N SER A 11 6.31 2.07 -7.99
CA SER A 11 6.23 3.36 -8.70
C SER A 11 7.10 3.38 -9.95
N GLU A 12 8.30 2.83 -9.86
CA GLU A 12 9.30 2.84 -10.94
C GLU A 12 8.84 2.09 -12.21
N THR A 13 7.91 1.16 -12.07
CA THR A 13 7.43 0.33 -13.18
C THR A 13 5.92 0.46 -13.44
N VAL A 14 5.21 1.28 -12.68
CA VAL A 14 3.75 1.41 -12.77
C VAL A 14 3.26 1.77 -14.18
N ALA A 15 4.00 2.64 -14.87
CA ALA A 15 3.65 3.11 -16.21
C ALA A 15 3.91 2.06 -17.31
N SER A 16 4.67 1.00 -17.03
CA SER A 16 5.08 0.00 -18.03
C SER A 16 4.62 -1.42 -17.72
N ALA A 17 4.43 -1.76 -16.45
CA ALA A 17 4.03 -3.10 -16.03
C ALA A 17 2.64 -3.47 -16.54
N ALA A 18 2.50 -4.69 -17.06
CA ALA A 18 1.29 -5.16 -17.75
C ALA A 18 0.00 -4.96 -16.93
N SER A 19 0.06 -5.18 -15.61
CA SER A 19 -1.09 -5.06 -14.72
C SER A 19 -1.48 -3.62 -14.39
N TYR A 20 -0.59 -2.63 -14.58
CA TYR A 20 -0.80 -1.27 -14.06
C TYR A 20 -0.74 -0.17 -15.11
N LYS A 21 -0.09 -0.42 -16.28
CA LYS A 21 0.09 0.60 -17.32
C LYS A 21 -1.23 1.20 -17.84
N ALA A 22 -2.27 0.39 -17.93
CA ALA A 22 -3.56 0.85 -18.44
C ALA A 22 -4.30 1.73 -17.42
N PRO A 23 -4.53 1.31 -16.15
CA PRO A 23 -5.11 2.19 -15.13
C PRO A 23 -4.24 3.44 -14.87
N TRP A 24 -2.91 3.32 -14.90
CA TRP A 24 -2.03 4.49 -14.78
C TRP A 24 -2.26 5.52 -15.88
N ALA A 25 -2.24 5.06 -17.14
CA ALA A 25 -2.43 5.95 -18.31
C ALA A 25 -3.83 6.59 -18.34
N ARG A 26 -4.85 5.90 -17.84
CA ARG A 26 -6.22 6.45 -17.72
C ARG A 26 -6.43 7.36 -16.52
N GLY A 27 -5.40 7.53 -15.66
CA GLY A 27 -5.54 8.32 -14.45
C GLY A 27 -6.46 7.69 -13.40
N GLN A 28 -6.62 6.36 -13.41
CA GLN A 28 -7.44 5.63 -12.44
C GLN A 28 -6.72 5.54 -11.08
N ARG A 29 -6.51 6.70 -10.48
CA ARG A 29 -5.87 6.84 -9.16
C ARG A 29 -6.91 6.89 -8.06
N CYS A 30 -6.53 6.39 -6.89
CA CYS A 30 -7.32 6.46 -5.67
C CYS A 30 -6.41 6.78 -4.48
N ILE A 31 -7.03 7.15 -3.38
CA ILE A 31 -6.41 7.31 -2.08
C ILE A 31 -6.97 6.22 -1.19
N VAL A 32 -6.09 5.43 -0.58
CA VAL A 32 -6.49 4.36 0.33
C VAL A 32 -6.19 4.82 1.76
N PRO A 33 -7.22 5.16 2.56
CA PRO A 33 -7.03 5.55 3.94
C PRO A 33 -6.77 4.32 4.83
N MET A 34 -5.89 4.48 5.82
CA MET A 34 -5.65 3.46 6.83
C MET A 34 -5.18 4.09 8.14
N GLU A 35 -5.48 3.44 9.26
CA GLU A 35 -5.01 3.90 10.58
C GLU A 35 -3.52 3.61 10.79
N ALA A 36 -3.04 2.48 10.26
CA ALA A 36 -1.67 2.03 10.42
C ALA A 36 -1.28 1.05 9.32
N PHE A 37 0.02 0.93 9.06
CA PHE A 37 0.58 -0.19 8.31
C PHE A 37 1.63 -0.93 9.14
N PHE A 38 2.01 -2.12 8.69
CA PHE A 38 2.89 -2.99 9.46
C PHE A 38 4.02 -3.52 8.58
N GLU A 39 5.24 -3.47 9.12
CA GLU A 39 6.42 -3.97 8.43
C GLU A 39 7.26 -4.87 9.32
N PRO A 40 7.92 -5.89 8.76
CA PRO A 40 8.80 -6.77 9.52
C PRO A 40 10.18 -6.14 9.71
N ASN A 41 10.58 -5.91 10.95
CA ASN A 41 11.95 -5.56 11.31
C ASN A 41 12.78 -6.83 11.52
N TRP A 42 14.02 -6.85 11.01
CA TRP A 42 14.93 -7.99 11.07
C TRP A 42 16.30 -7.65 11.69
N GLU A 43 16.44 -6.49 12.34
CA GLU A 43 17.72 -6.05 12.92
C GLU A 43 18.26 -7.00 14.01
N THR A 44 17.38 -7.74 14.68
CA THR A 44 17.74 -8.69 15.74
C THR A 44 17.77 -10.14 15.27
N GLU A 45 17.93 -10.38 13.95
CA GLU A 45 17.84 -11.71 13.32
C GLU A 45 16.50 -12.44 13.50
N LYS A 46 15.57 -11.83 14.21
CA LYS A 46 14.22 -12.31 14.43
C LYS A 46 13.21 -11.35 13.80
N HIS A 47 12.17 -11.91 13.24
CA HIS A 47 11.05 -11.14 12.74
C HIS A 47 10.34 -10.44 13.88
N VAL A 48 10.45 -9.12 13.95
CA VAL A 48 9.68 -8.28 14.86
C VAL A 48 8.74 -7.42 14.03
N ARG A 49 7.44 -7.61 14.19
CA ARG A 49 6.44 -6.80 13.51
C ARG A 49 6.41 -5.40 14.10
N ARG A 50 6.55 -4.38 13.27
CA ARG A 50 6.47 -2.96 13.65
C ARG A 50 5.18 -2.37 13.11
N LYS A 51 4.58 -1.46 13.88
CA LYS A 51 3.40 -0.69 13.51
C LYS A 51 3.83 0.74 13.20
N PHE A 52 3.34 1.26 12.08
CA PHE A 52 3.58 2.64 11.63
C PHE A 52 2.28 3.41 11.62
N THR A 53 2.30 4.59 12.21
CA THR A 53 1.20 5.56 12.21
C THR A 53 1.75 6.94 11.87
N ARG A 54 0.88 7.88 11.53
CA ARG A 54 1.27 9.29 11.44
C ARG A 54 1.48 9.85 12.84
N ARG A 55 2.48 10.73 12.97
CA ARG A 55 2.82 11.36 14.26
C ARG A 55 1.75 12.32 14.75
N ASP A 56 0.98 12.91 13.85
CA ASP A 56 -0.13 13.83 14.19
C ASP A 56 -1.42 13.09 14.59
N GLY A 57 -1.44 11.76 14.52
CA GLY A 57 -2.60 10.93 14.86
C GLY A 57 -3.66 10.85 13.77
N GLU A 58 -3.49 11.54 12.64
CA GLU A 58 -4.41 11.49 11.52
C GLU A 58 -4.24 10.19 10.71
N PRO A 59 -5.26 9.74 9.97
CA PRO A 59 -5.14 8.59 9.10
C PRO A 59 -4.05 8.75 8.05
N ILE A 60 -3.40 7.64 7.72
CA ILE A 60 -2.47 7.55 6.60
C ILE A 60 -3.26 7.51 5.30
N ALA A 61 -2.84 8.29 4.31
CA ALA A 61 -3.37 8.25 2.95
C ALA A 61 -2.32 7.64 2.02
N VAL A 62 -2.62 6.48 1.42
CA VAL A 62 -1.71 5.80 0.50
C VAL A 62 -2.16 6.04 -0.93
N ALA A 63 -1.20 6.43 -1.79
CA ALA A 63 -1.42 6.50 -3.22
C ALA A 63 -1.73 5.11 -3.79
N GLY A 64 -2.81 4.99 -4.53
CA GLY A 64 -3.25 3.74 -5.13
C GLY A 64 -3.73 3.91 -6.57
N LEU A 65 -3.85 2.78 -7.27
CA LEU A 65 -4.57 2.69 -8.54
C LEU A 65 -5.75 1.77 -8.36
N TRP A 66 -6.84 2.06 -9.06
CA TRP A 66 -8.00 1.18 -9.11
C TRP A 66 -8.26 0.67 -10.52
N GLU A 67 -8.91 -0.48 -10.61
CA GLU A 67 -9.34 -1.07 -11.86
C GLU A 67 -10.69 -1.74 -11.68
N CYS A 68 -11.50 -1.68 -12.73
CA CYS A 68 -12.79 -2.34 -12.81
C CYS A 68 -12.73 -3.39 -13.92
N TRP A 69 -12.75 -4.65 -13.53
CA TRP A 69 -12.83 -5.76 -14.46
C TRP A 69 -14.29 -6.18 -14.67
N ARG A 70 -14.66 -6.42 -15.94
CA ARG A 70 -15.96 -6.93 -16.32
C ARG A 70 -15.79 -8.34 -16.88
N GLY A 71 -16.39 -9.31 -16.20
CA GLY A 71 -16.38 -10.73 -16.59
C GLY A 71 -17.51 -11.10 -17.52
N CYS A 72 -17.73 -12.40 -17.67
CA CYS A 72 -18.87 -12.93 -18.41
C CYS A 72 -20.18 -12.65 -17.64
N GLY A 73 -21.21 -12.25 -18.33
CA GLY A 73 -22.47 -11.79 -17.74
C GLY A 73 -22.31 -10.41 -17.09
N ASP A 74 -23.06 -10.15 -16.03
CA ASP A 74 -23.08 -8.86 -15.33
C ASP A 74 -22.04 -8.76 -14.21
N GLN A 75 -21.07 -9.69 -14.15
CA GLN A 75 -20.05 -9.68 -13.11
C GLN A 75 -19.11 -8.48 -13.26
N VAL A 76 -19.06 -7.64 -12.23
CA VAL A 76 -18.14 -6.51 -12.11
C VAL A 76 -17.27 -6.72 -10.86
N ILE A 77 -15.94 -6.66 -11.03
CA ILE A 77 -14.99 -6.74 -9.94
C ILE A 77 -14.18 -5.47 -9.91
N GLU A 78 -14.33 -4.71 -8.85
CA GLU A 78 -13.50 -3.54 -8.56
C GLU A 78 -12.35 -3.96 -7.66
N SER A 79 -11.16 -3.48 -7.98
CA SER A 79 -9.94 -3.78 -7.26
C SER A 79 -9.03 -2.57 -7.20
N TYR A 80 -8.11 -2.57 -6.23
CA TYR A 80 -7.09 -1.54 -6.14
C TYR A 80 -5.74 -2.14 -5.76
N THR A 81 -4.68 -1.39 -6.03
CA THR A 81 -3.31 -1.70 -5.63
C THR A 81 -2.70 -0.49 -4.92
N LEU A 82 -1.84 -0.74 -3.94
CA LEU A 82 -1.09 0.30 -3.25
C LEU A 82 0.22 0.56 -3.99
N LEU A 83 0.60 1.82 -4.11
CA LEU A 83 1.89 2.17 -4.69
C LEU A 83 2.99 2.16 -3.63
N THR A 84 4.15 1.69 -4.04
CA THR A 84 5.34 1.66 -3.19
C THR A 84 6.51 2.34 -3.88
N VAL A 85 7.40 2.93 -3.08
CA VAL A 85 8.65 3.55 -3.53
C VAL A 85 9.84 2.83 -2.91
N ASN A 86 11.02 2.93 -3.53
CA ASN A 86 12.25 2.45 -2.93
C ASN A 86 12.54 3.18 -1.61
N ALA A 87 13.06 2.48 -0.62
CA ALA A 87 13.32 2.97 0.73
C ALA A 87 14.67 2.49 1.29
N ASP A 88 15.63 2.14 0.43
CA ASP A 88 16.94 1.62 0.84
C ASP A 88 17.73 2.64 1.68
N ASP A 89 17.57 3.91 1.42
CA ASP A 89 18.21 5.03 2.11
C ASP A 89 17.29 5.72 3.16
N HIS A 90 16.01 5.30 3.27
CA HIS A 90 15.08 5.89 4.23
C HIS A 90 15.49 5.59 5.68
N PRO A 91 15.60 6.59 6.57
CA PRO A 91 16.17 6.43 7.93
C PRO A 91 15.54 5.30 8.75
N VAL A 92 14.25 5.07 8.61
CA VAL A 92 13.49 4.07 9.36
C VAL A 92 13.23 2.81 8.52
N MET A 93 12.70 2.97 7.28
CA MET A 93 12.25 1.84 6.47
C MET A 93 13.40 0.94 5.98
N ARG A 94 14.63 1.46 5.85
CA ARG A 94 15.83 0.65 5.54
C ARG A 94 16.07 -0.50 6.53
N ARG A 95 15.52 -0.41 7.75
CA ARG A 95 15.63 -1.41 8.83
C ARG A 95 14.58 -2.50 8.72
N MET A 96 13.58 -2.30 7.86
CA MET A 96 12.49 -3.25 7.64
C MET A 96 12.90 -4.27 6.59
N HIS A 97 12.16 -5.37 6.49
CA HIS A 97 12.44 -6.50 5.60
C HIS A 97 13.79 -7.19 5.87
N LYS A 98 14.00 -8.34 5.26
CA LYS A 98 15.24 -9.12 5.43
C LYS A 98 16.45 -8.38 4.89
N PRO A 99 17.63 -8.53 5.50
CA PRO A 99 18.88 -8.07 4.92
C PRO A 99 19.07 -8.59 3.48
N GLY A 100 19.68 -7.77 2.62
CA GLY A 100 19.90 -8.12 1.21
C GLY A 100 18.70 -8.03 0.29
N GLN A 101 17.51 -7.72 0.81
CA GLN A 101 16.34 -7.40 0.00
C GLN A 101 16.19 -5.89 -0.16
N GLU A 102 15.75 -5.46 -1.35
CA GLU A 102 15.35 -4.08 -1.61
C GLU A 102 14.31 -3.63 -0.58
N LYS A 103 14.51 -2.47 -0.03
CA LYS A 103 13.59 -1.86 0.94
C LYS A 103 12.52 -1.07 0.22
N ARG A 104 11.31 -1.27 0.64
CA ARG A 104 10.15 -0.60 0.05
C ARG A 104 9.34 0.07 1.15
N MET A 105 8.66 1.16 0.81
CA MET A 105 7.62 1.75 1.65
C MET A 105 6.41 2.11 0.80
N LEU A 106 5.26 2.23 1.44
CA LEU A 106 4.05 2.76 0.80
C LEU A 106 4.30 4.22 0.39
N ALA A 107 3.79 4.61 -0.76
CA ALA A 107 3.79 6.00 -1.20
C ALA A 107 2.67 6.75 -0.44
N LEU A 108 3.05 7.48 0.60
CA LEU A 108 2.13 8.24 1.42
C LEU A 108 1.95 9.65 0.86
N LEU A 109 0.73 10.15 0.96
CA LEU A 109 0.35 11.49 0.49
C LEU A 109 0.03 12.39 1.68
N ASP A 110 0.44 13.64 1.58
CA ASP A 110 -0.03 14.67 2.50
C ASP A 110 -1.42 15.18 2.08
N PRO A 111 -2.26 15.67 3.00
CA PRO A 111 -3.58 16.20 2.67
C PRO A 111 -3.57 17.26 1.56
N ALA A 112 -2.55 18.10 1.51
CA ALA A 112 -2.39 19.13 0.47
C ALA A 112 -2.12 18.57 -0.93
N GLU A 113 -1.85 17.26 -1.05
CA GLU A 113 -1.52 16.57 -2.29
C GLU A 113 -2.68 15.73 -2.85
N TYR A 114 -3.79 15.59 -2.12
CA TYR A 114 -4.88 14.69 -2.52
C TYR A 114 -5.48 15.04 -3.87
N ASP A 115 -5.86 16.30 -4.09
CA ASP A 115 -6.41 16.76 -5.36
C ASP A 115 -5.35 16.65 -6.47
N GLN A 116 -4.10 16.98 -6.15
CA GLN A 116 -3.00 16.86 -7.10
C GLN A 116 -2.78 15.39 -7.53
N TRP A 117 -2.85 14.46 -6.58
CA TRP A 117 -2.75 13.03 -6.87
C TRP A 117 -3.88 12.54 -7.76
N LEU A 118 -5.12 12.95 -7.48
CA LEU A 118 -6.31 12.47 -8.18
C LEU A 118 -6.47 13.10 -9.57
N GLU A 119 -6.12 14.37 -9.76
CA GLU A 119 -6.51 15.16 -10.92
C GLU A 119 -5.38 15.46 -11.90
N ARG A 120 -4.12 15.54 -11.45
CA ARG A 120 -2.99 15.89 -12.35
C ARG A 120 -2.79 14.84 -13.45
N PRO A 121 -2.21 15.23 -14.60
CA PRO A 121 -1.72 14.27 -15.59
C PRO A 121 -0.80 13.23 -14.96
N PRO A 122 -0.75 11.98 -15.48
CA PRO A 122 0.07 10.92 -14.89
C PRO A 122 1.56 11.27 -14.71
N ALA A 123 2.14 12.01 -15.65
CA ALA A 123 3.55 12.44 -15.55
C ALA A 123 3.80 13.32 -14.32
N ASP A 124 2.92 14.30 -14.07
CA ASP A 124 3.04 15.23 -12.95
C ASP A 124 2.68 14.55 -11.62
N ALA A 125 1.69 13.64 -11.62
CA ALA A 125 1.33 12.86 -10.44
C ALA A 125 2.46 11.93 -9.98
N PHE A 126 3.35 11.52 -10.90
CA PHE A 126 4.50 10.68 -10.56
C PHE A 126 5.45 11.36 -9.58
N GLU A 127 5.57 12.69 -9.61
CA GLU A 127 6.42 13.46 -8.70
C GLU A 127 6.00 13.35 -7.22
N LEU A 128 4.73 12.99 -6.97
CA LEU A 128 4.21 12.77 -5.63
C LEU A 128 4.60 11.40 -5.05
N LEU A 129 5.10 10.47 -5.89
CA LEU A 129 5.53 9.13 -5.47
C LEU A 129 6.97 9.18 -4.94
N ARG A 130 7.12 9.57 -3.69
CA ARG A 130 8.40 9.74 -3.00
C ARG A 130 8.37 9.14 -1.61
N GLN A 131 9.53 9.02 -1.02
CA GLN A 131 9.64 8.61 0.39
C GLN A 131 8.94 9.64 1.29
N TYR A 132 8.15 9.15 2.25
CA TYR A 132 7.50 9.99 3.24
C TYR A 132 8.48 10.33 4.37
N PRO A 133 8.52 11.57 4.88
CA PRO A 133 9.49 11.97 5.89
C PRO A 133 9.42 11.12 7.16
N SER A 134 10.56 10.60 7.60
CA SER A 134 10.64 9.71 8.77
C SER A 134 10.20 10.36 10.06
N GLU A 135 10.40 11.67 10.20
CA GLU A 135 10.00 12.48 11.35
C GLU A 135 8.47 12.62 11.50
N LEU A 136 7.72 12.37 10.43
CA LEU A 136 6.26 12.38 10.43
C LEU A 136 5.64 11.00 10.73
N LEU A 137 6.47 9.96 10.85
CA LEU A 137 6.04 8.62 11.22
C LEU A 137 6.36 8.31 12.67
N LEU A 138 5.49 7.54 13.31
CA LEU A 138 5.75 6.83 14.55
C LEU A 138 6.02 5.36 14.22
N ASP A 139 7.08 4.81 14.78
CA ASP A 139 7.50 3.41 14.65
C ASP A 139 7.42 2.76 16.04
N GLU A 140 6.48 1.84 16.22
CA GLU A 140 6.21 1.18 17.49
C GLU A 140 6.21 -0.36 17.32
N PRO A 141 6.53 -1.13 18.37
CA PRO A 141 6.28 -2.56 18.36
C PRO A 141 4.79 -2.84 18.09
N ALA A 142 4.50 -3.69 17.11
CA ALA A 142 3.11 -4.06 16.85
C ALA A 142 2.54 -4.82 18.05
N PRO A 143 1.26 -4.59 18.40
CA PRO A 143 0.61 -5.40 19.42
C PRO A 143 0.64 -6.89 18.99
N LYS A 144 0.77 -7.79 19.94
CA LYS A 144 0.62 -9.21 19.68
C LYS A 144 -0.82 -9.44 19.22
N VAL A 145 -0.97 -9.89 17.97
CA VAL A 145 -2.28 -10.29 17.47
C VAL A 145 -2.68 -11.54 18.25
N ALA A 146 -3.73 -11.45 19.06
CA ALA A 146 -4.36 -12.65 19.59
C ALA A 146 -4.80 -13.52 18.39
N PRO A 147 -4.65 -14.85 18.46
CA PRO A 147 -5.17 -15.71 17.40
C PRO A 147 -6.64 -15.36 17.19
N GLU A 148 -6.99 -15.05 15.96
CA GLU A 148 -8.38 -14.74 15.58
C GLU A 148 -9.23 -15.98 15.98
N ALA A 149 -10.23 -15.76 16.83
CA ALA A 149 -11.15 -16.83 17.17
C ALA A 149 -11.78 -17.36 15.86
N PRO A 150 -11.93 -18.68 15.69
CA PRO A 150 -12.52 -19.22 14.48
C PRO A 150 -13.89 -18.57 14.27
N ARG A 151 -14.10 -18.03 13.07
CA ARG A 151 -15.37 -17.39 12.71
C ARG A 151 -16.50 -18.39 12.91
N SER A 152 -17.56 -17.99 13.59
CA SER A 152 -18.73 -18.84 13.75
C SER A 152 -19.37 -19.13 12.39
N PRO A 153 -20.05 -20.29 12.21
CA PRO A 153 -20.75 -20.60 10.96
C PRO A 153 -21.74 -19.52 10.49
N GLU A 154 -22.33 -18.76 11.42
CA GLU A 154 -23.23 -17.65 11.13
C GLU A 154 -22.51 -16.45 10.48
N GLN A 155 -21.23 -16.21 10.78
CA GLN A 155 -20.45 -15.13 10.17
C GLN A 155 -19.97 -15.45 8.75
N LEU A 156 -19.94 -16.74 8.37
CA LEU A 156 -19.62 -17.19 7.02
C LEU A 156 -20.81 -17.04 6.06
N SER A 157 -22.05 -17.11 6.56
CA SER A 157 -23.26 -17.00 5.74
C SER A 157 -23.60 -15.56 5.27
N LEU A 158 -22.97 -14.55 5.85
CA LEU A 158 -23.18 -13.13 5.47
C LEU A 158 -22.30 -12.64 4.31
N VAL A 159 -21.38 -13.47 3.83
CA VAL A 159 -20.45 -13.12 2.75
C VAL A 159 -20.85 -13.73 1.40
N ASP A 160 -21.79 -14.69 1.42
CA ASP A 160 -22.29 -15.42 0.24
C ASP A 160 -23.70 -14.99 -0.19
N GLY A 161 -24.15 -13.79 0.22
CA GLY A 161 -25.47 -13.25 -0.12
C GLY A 161 -25.40 -12.05 -1.07
#